data_fc554e9121f8ac5fd808b98f8b1d35b4
#
_entry.id   fc554e9121f8ac5fd808b98f8b1d35b4
#
_cell.length_a   1.000
_cell.length_b   1.000
_cell.length_c   1.000
_cell.angle_alpha   90.00
_cell.angle_beta   90.00
_cell.angle_gamma   90.00
#
_symmetry.space_group_name_H-M   'P 1'
#
loop_
_entity.id
_entity.type
_entity.pdbx_description
1 polymer ?
#
loop_
_entity_poly.entity_id
_entity_poly.type
_entity_poly.pdbx_seq_one_letter_code
_entity_poly.pdbx_strand_id
1 'polypeptide(L)'
;MVKRLNWFIVCLLFSIGITVQAAGKQYNSYKGLVMAGYQGWFNAPDDGANRGWYHYTGHDGYRPGSCTIDFWPEVSEYKKLYKTEFKFADGTPAYTFSLYD
;
A
#
# COMPACT_ATOMS: atom_id res chain seq x y z
N MET A 1 56.78 -12.44 -3.37
CA MET A 1 56.05 -13.40 -2.53
C MET A 1 55.13 -12.74 -1.50
N VAL A 2 55.44 -11.57 -1.01
CA VAL A 2 54.66 -10.86 0.04
C VAL A 2 53.34 -10.22 -0.49
N LYS A 3 53.22 -9.90 -1.76
CA LYS A 3 52.02 -9.23 -2.34
C LYS A 3 50.78 -10.13 -2.48
N ARG A 4 50.95 -11.46 -2.52
CA ARG A 4 49.81 -12.39 -2.66
C ARG A 4 49.12 -12.73 -1.31
N LEU A 5 49.86 -12.61 -0.22
CA LEU A 5 49.32 -12.89 1.13
C LEU A 5 48.35 -11.81 1.58
N ASN A 6 48.60 -10.56 1.23
CA ASN A 6 47.72 -9.43 1.61
C ASN A 6 46.33 -9.50 0.95
N TRP A 7 46.22 -10.07 -0.24
CA TRP A 7 44.93 -10.23 -0.92
C TRP A 7 44.05 -11.27 -0.26
N PHE A 8 44.61 -12.34 0.26
CA PHE A 8 43.88 -13.36 0.99
C PHE A 8 43.32 -12.84 2.33
N ILE A 9 44.10 -11.99 3.01
CA ILE A 9 43.66 -11.37 4.27
C ILE A 9 42.55 -10.38 4.04
N VAL A 10 42.59 -9.60 2.97
CA VAL A 10 41.52 -8.64 2.58
C VAL A 10 40.26 -9.37 2.20
N CYS A 11 40.31 -10.49 1.46
CA CYS A 11 39.16 -11.30 1.14
C CYS A 11 38.57 -12.00 2.37
N LEU A 12 39.37 -12.39 3.34
CA LEU A 12 38.89 -13.03 4.58
C LEU A 12 38.15 -12.04 5.49
N LEU A 13 38.58 -10.77 5.49
CA LEU A 13 37.93 -9.72 6.28
C LEU A 13 36.57 -9.27 5.67
N PHE A 14 36.38 -9.46 4.36
CA PHE A 14 35.10 -9.17 3.69
C PHE A 14 34.05 -10.26 3.90
N SER A 15 34.41 -11.43 4.39
CA SER A 15 33.50 -12.56 4.62
C SER A 15 32.83 -12.56 6.00
N ILE A 16 33.14 -11.60 6.86
CA ILE A 16 32.39 -11.40 8.10
C ILE A 16 31.12 -10.64 7.74
N GLY A 17 30.17 -11.35 7.15
CA GLY A 17 28.82 -10.85 6.95
C GLY A 17 28.23 -10.48 8.31
N ILE A 18 28.04 -9.19 8.55
CA ILE A 18 27.23 -8.73 9.69
C ILE A 18 25.80 -9.16 9.39
N THR A 19 25.39 -10.28 9.92
CA THR A 19 23.97 -10.65 9.96
C THR A 19 23.30 -9.71 10.97
N VAL A 20 22.74 -8.62 10.46
CA VAL A 20 21.80 -7.81 11.24
C VAL A 20 20.53 -8.63 11.38
N GLN A 21 20.46 -9.38 12.47
CA GLN A 21 19.23 -10.04 12.86
C GLN A 21 18.31 -8.97 13.43
N ALA A 22 17.34 -8.53 12.65
CA ALA A 22 16.25 -7.75 13.18
C ALA A 22 15.50 -8.67 14.17
N ALA A 23 15.77 -8.48 15.46
CA ALA A 23 15.01 -9.11 16.53
C ALA A 23 13.60 -8.54 16.49
N GLY A 24 12.73 -9.13 15.69
CA GLY A 24 11.31 -8.84 15.71
C GLY A 24 10.77 -9.15 17.08
N LYS A 25 10.22 -8.13 17.75
CA LYS A 25 9.58 -8.30 19.05
C LYS A 25 8.38 -9.22 18.89
N GLN A 26 8.49 -10.45 19.32
CA GLN A 26 7.38 -11.41 19.22
C GLN A 26 6.44 -11.19 20.40
N TYR A 27 5.21 -10.78 20.10
CA TYR A 27 4.16 -10.59 21.10
C TYR A 27 3.35 -11.88 21.25
N ASN A 28 3.27 -12.42 22.48
CA ASN A 28 2.54 -13.65 22.75
C ASN A 28 1.03 -13.43 22.96
N SER A 29 0.59 -12.20 23.06
CA SER A 29 -0.82 -11.83 23.18
C SER A 29 -1.05 -10.40 22.72
N TYR A 30 -2.31 -10.04 22.47
CA TYR A 30 -2.71 -8.68 22.13
C TYR A 30 -2.92 -7.76 23.32
N LYS A 31 -2.70 -8.25 24.56
CA LYS A 31 -2.88 -7.45 25.77
C LYS A 31 -1.92 -6.26 25.78
N GLY A 32 -2.46 -5.06 25.87
CA GLY A 32 -1.69 -3.80 25.86
C GLY A 32 -1.21 -3.36 24.46
N LEU A 33 -1.67 -4.01 23.38
CA LEU A 33 -1.40 -3.61 22.01
C LEU A 33 -2.59 -2.87 21.41
N VAL A 34 -2.31 -1.93 20.53
CA VAL A 34 -3.31 -1.33 19.62
C VAL A 34 -3.24 -2.07 18.29
N MET A 35 -4.37 -2.55 17.82
CA MET A 35 -4.49 -3.14 16.50
C MET A 35 -5.17 -2.15 15.56
N ALA A 36 -4.56 -1.90 14.41
CA ALA A 36 -5.16 -1.14 13.33
C ALA A 36 -5.26 -2.00 12.08
N GLY A 37 -6.48 -2.10 11.53
CA GLY A 37 -6.71 -2.70 10.22
C GLY A 37 -6.40 -1.68 9.13
N TYR A 38 -5.65 -2.09 8.11
CA TYR A 38 -5.34 -1.26 6.96
C TYR A 38 -5.72 -1.98 5.67
N GLN A 39 -6.51 -1.32 4.86
CA GLN A 39 -7.00 -1.81 3.56
C GLN A 39 -6.35 -0.99 2.44
N GLY A 40 -5.11 -1.33 2.09
CA GLY A 40 -4.29 -0.62 1.11
C GLY A 40 -4.46 -1.11 -0.33
N TRP A 41 -5.63 -1.57 -0.74
CA TRP A 41 -5.85 -2.20 -2.04
C TRP A 41 -6.90 -1.53 -2.94
N PHE A 42 -7.34 -0.33 -2.61
CA PHE A 42 -8.26 0.42 -3.46
C PHE A 42 -7.51 1.02 -4.65
N ASN A 43 -7.97 0.72 -5.86
CA ASN A 43 -7.40 1.22 -7.10
C ASN A 43 -8.46 1.92 -7.95
N ALA A 44 -8.00 2.84 -8.80
CA ALA A 44 -8.82 3.54 -9.78
C ALA A 44 -8.26 3.34 -11.20
N PRO A 45 -9.06 3.53 -12.26
CA PRO A 45 -8.55 3.56 -13.61
C PRO A 45 -7.46 4.64 -13.75
N ASP A 46 -6.42 4.35 -14.53
CA ASP A 46 -5.31 5.28 -14.81
C ASP A 46 -4.44 5.67 -13.59
N ASP A 47 -4.50 4.89 -12.52
CA ASP A 47 -3.60 5.02 -11.37
C ASP A 47 -2.20 4.42 -11.61
N GLY A 48 -2.02 3.68 -12.69
CA GLY A 48 -0.78 2.99 -13.02
C GLY A 48 -0.73 1.52 -12.60
N ALA A 49 -1.64 1.05 -11.75
CA ALA A 49 -1.71 -0.36 -11.33
C ALA A 49 -2.39 -1.27 -12.36
N ASN A 50 -3.11 -0.68 -13.32
CA ASN A 50 -3.87 -1.39 -14.36
C ASN A 50 -4.90 -2.39 -13.81
N ARG A 51 -5.56 -2.03 -12.70
CA ARG A 51 -6.58 -2.84 -12.03
C ARG A 51 -8.00 -2.30 -12.16
N GLY A 52 -8.17 -1.10 -12.71
CA GLY A 52 -9.44 -0.40 -12.77
C GLY A 52 -9.99 -0.08 -11.37
N TRP A 53 -11.30 -0.07 -11.21
CA TRP A 53 -11.98 0.19 -9.93
C TRP A 53 -11.87 -1.01 -8.96
N TYR A 54 -10.67 -1.37 -8.55
CA TYR A 54 -10.43 -2.51 -7.68
C TYR A 54 -10.90 -2.21 -6.25
N HIS A 55 -11.62 -3.12 -5.64
CA HIS A 55 -12.32 -3.00 -4.35
C HIS A 55 -13.40 -1.91 -4.24
N TYR A 56 -13.64 -1.15 -5.28
CA TYR A 56 -14.80 -0.26 -5.38
C TYR A 56 -15.98 -0.93 -6.09
N THR A 57 -15.65 -1.79 -7.05
CA THR A 57 -16.59 -2.40 -7.99
C THR A 57 -17.54 -3.37 -7.30
N GLY A 58 -18.85 -3.13 -7.43
CA GLY A 58 -19.89 -4.10 -7.12
C GLY A 58 -20.10 -5.11 -8.26
N HIS A 59 -21.20 -5.85 -8.21
CA HIS A 59 -21.52 -6.89 -9.20
C HIS A 59 -21.57 -6.35 -10.65
N ASP A 60 -22.12 -5.14 -10.83
CA ASP A 60 -22.31 -4.51 -12.14
C ASP A 60 -21.39 -3.31 -12.39
N GLY A 61 -20.19 -3.31 -11.83
CA GLY A 61 -19.24 -2.22 -11.95
C GLY A 61 -19.27 -1.25 -10.77
N TYR A 62 -18.56 -0.11 -10.92
CA TYR A 62 -18.54 0.96 -9.93
C TYR A 62 -19.39 2.14 -10.41
N ARG A 63 -20.67 2.10 -10.13
CA ARG A 63 -21.67 3.08 -10.55
C ARG A 63 -22.82 3.14 -9.56
N PRO A 64 -23.69 4.16 -9.62
CA PRO A 64 -24.87 4.23 -8.76
C PRO A 64 -25.70 2.94 -8.79
N GLY A 65 -25.96 2.40 -7.59
CA GLY A 65 -26.62 1.10 -7.42
C GLY A 65 -25.69 -0.12 -7.46
N SER A 66 -24.40 0.05 -7.74
CA SER A 66 -23.42 -1.04 -7.74
C SER A 66 -22.06 -0.55 -7.24
N CYS A 67 -21.79 -0.83 -5.97
CA CYS A 67 -20.48 -0.58 -5.34
C CYS A 67 -20.31 -1.47 -4.12
N THR A 68 -19.09 -1.55 -3.60
CA THR A 68 -18.76 -2.32 -2.39
C THR A 68 -18.49 -1.46 -1.17
N ILE A 69 -18.50 -0.13 -1.33
CA ILE A 69 -18.29 0.80 -0.22
C ILE A 69 -19.62 1.23 0.38
N ASP A 70 -19.68 1.28 1.71
CA ASP A 70 -20.88 1.71 2.47
C ASP A 70 -20.89 3.22 2.73
N PHE A 71 -19.72 3.83 2.79
CA PHE A 71 -19.53 5.25 3.03
C PHE A 71 -18.66 5.87 1.95
N TRP A 72 -18.97 7.12 1.59
CA TRP A 72 -18.10 7.85 0.67
C TRP A 72 -16.77 8.19 1.37
N PRO A 73 -15.61 7.88 0.76
CA PRO A 73 -14.33 8.12 1.40
C PRO A 73 -14.04 9.62 1.53
N GLU A 74 -13.38 10.00 2.61
CA GLU A 74 -12.77 11.32 2.75
C GLU A 74 -11.59 11.43 1.79
N VAL A 75 -11.58 12.48 0.99
CA VAL A 75 -10.59 12.62 -0.10
C VAL A 75 -9.80 13.93 -0.06
N SER A 76 -10.04 14.79 0.94
CA SER A 76 -9.42 16.13 1.01
C SER A 76 -7.90 16.12 1.09
N GLU A 77 -7.31 15.05 1.63
CA GLU A 77 -5.86 14.91 1.80
C GLU A 77 -5.14 14.31 0.57
N TYR A 78 -5.91 13.77 -0.39
CA TYR A 78 -5.32 13.16 -1.58
C TYR A 78 -5.02 14.20 -2.65
N LYS A 79 -3.83 14.13 -3.23
CA LYS A 79 -3.39 15.06 -4.30
C LYS A 79 -4.02 14.72 -5.64
N LYS A 80 -4.28 13.44 -5.88
CA LYS A 80 -4.87 12.95 -7.12
C LYS A 80 -6.22 12.30 -6.83
N LEU A 81 -7.24 12.75 -7.51
CA LEU A 81 -8.60 12.27 -7.36
C LEU A 81 -9.14 11.72 -8.67
N TYR A 82 -9.97 10.72 -8.57
CA TYR A 82 -10.57 10.03 -9.70
C TYR A 82 -12.06 10.30 -9.72
N LYS A 83 -12.53 10.85 -10.84
CA LYS A 83 -13.95 11.15 -11.05
C LYS A 83 -14.72 9.84 -11.19
N THR A 84 -15.85 9.76 -10.49
CA THR A 84 -16.76 8.62 -10.56
C THR A 84 -18.05 8.98 -11.32
N GLU A 85 -18.91 7.99 -11.54
CA GLU A 85 -20.27 8.20 -12.05
C GLU A 85 -21.25 8.69 -10.96
N PHE A 86 -20.82 8.67 -9.71
CA PHE A 86 -21.64 9.11 -8.57
C PHE A 86 -21.71 10.63 -8.46
N LYS A 87 -22.79 11.09 -7.87
CA LYS A 87 -23.00 12.50 -7.51
C LYS A 87 -23.54 12.59 -6.09
N PHE A 88 -23.19 13.64 -5.41
CA PHE A 88 -23.81 13.99 -4.13
C PHE A 88 -25.26 14.50 -4.32
N ALA A 89 -26.00 14.60 -3.22
CA ALA A 89 -27.39 15.01 -3.24
C ALA A 89 -27.61 16.43 -3.86
N ASP A 90 -26.60 17.29 -3.79
CA ASP A 90 -26.58 18.61 -4.39
C ASP A 90 -26.22 18.62 -5.89
N GLY A 91 -25.98 17.43 -6.48
CA GLY A 91 -25.62 17.25 -7.88
C GLY A 91 -24.13 17.40 -8.19
N THR A 92 -23.29 17.70 -7.19
CA THR A 92 -21.84 17.81 -7.40
C THR A 92 -21.22 16.43 -7.68
N PRO A 93 -20.21 16.35 -8.57
CA PRO A 93 -19.52 15.10 -8.86
C PRO A 93 -18.82 14.54 -7.63
N ALA A 94 -18.93 13.25 -7.42
CA ALA A 94 -18.20 12.55 -6.38
C ALA A 94 -16.87 12.00 -6.91
N TYR A 95 -15.81 12.18 -6.14
CA TYR A 95 -14.47 11.71 -6.46
C TYR A 95 -14.01 10.70 -5.42
N THR A 96 -13.10 9.83 -5.82
CA THR A 96 -12.44 8.89 -4.93
C THR A 96 -10.92 8.90 -5.16
N PHE A 97 -10.20 8.04 -4.48
CA PHE A 97 -8.74 7.97 -4.49
C PHE A 97 -8.25 6.60 -4.98
N SER A 98 -6.96 6.50 -5.30
CA SER A 98 -6.21 5.24 -5.36
C SER A 98 -5.17 5.22 -4.26
N LEU A 99 -4.86 4.03 -3.75
CA LEU A 99 -3.76 3.81 -2.81
C LEU A 99 -2.45 3.41 -3.52
N TYR A 100 -2.47 3.41 -4.85
CA TYR A 100 -1.31 3.07 -5.66
C TYR A 100 -0.46 4.29 -6.05
N ASP A 101 -1.03 5.48 -6.14
CA ASP A 101 -0.37 6.74 -6.56
C ASP A 101 -0.20 7.75 -5.42
#